data_93755f827b789e6b824a27a0af0296d4
#
_entry.id   93755f827b789e6b824a27a0af0296d4
#
_cell.length_a   1.000
_cell.length_b   1.000
_cell.length_c   1.000
_cell.angle_alpha   90.00
_cell.angle_beta   90.00
_cell.angle_gamma   90.00
#
_symmetry.space_group_name_H-M   'P 1'
#
loop_
_entity.id
_entity.type
_entity.pdbx_description
1 polymer ?
#
loop_
_entity_poly.entity_id
_entity_poly.type
_entity_poly.pdbx_seq_one_letter_code
_entity_poly.pdbx_strand_id
1 'polypeptide(L)'
;MTIVCVDNTPIMLQSLKENAQNAYPYADVQTFLAEESALEYVEKFGCDVLLCEINPPRLEGLFLAEKIKTINPRVNIIFVTVCSESEHAKAVMRLKPSGYLTKEATNGQILDELRNLRYPVA
;
A
#
# COMPACT_ATOMS: atom_id res chain seq x y z
N MET A 1 -2.58 5.60 14.25
CA MET A 1 -2.64 5.33 12.79
C MET A 1 -1.93 4.03 12.48
N THR A 2 -2.54 3.19 11.68
CA THR A 2 -1.98 1.90 11.26
C THR A 2 -1.62 1.94 9.79
N ILE A 3 -0.37 1.61 9.47
CA ILE A 3 0.13 1.50 8.10
C ILE A 3 0.50 0.04 7.84
N VAL A 4 -0.04 -0.52 6.78
CA VAL A 4 0.23 -1.91 6.38
C VAL A 4 1.01 -1.90 5.07
N CYS A 5 2.13 -2.60 5.06
CA CYS A 5 3.00 -2.74 3.88
C CYS A 5 3.00 -4.19 3.44
N VAL A 6 2.75 -4.44 2.17
CA VAL A 6 2.71 -5.80 1.60
C VAL A 6 3.57 -5.86 0.35
N ASP A 7 4.59 -6.71 0.38
CA ASP A 7 5.46 -6.96 -0.77
C ASP A 7 6.13 -8.31 -0.58
N ASN A 8 6.27 -9.10 -1.63
CA ASN A 8 6.89 -10.42 -1.53
C ASN A 8 8.42 -10.36 -1.53
N THR A 9 9.00 -9.18 -1.67
CA THR A 9 10.44 -8.96 -1.68
C THR A 9 10.88 -8.35 -0.35
N PRO A 10 11.66 -9.04 0.49
CA PRO A 10 12.05 -8.52 1.80
C PRO A 10 12.77 -7.16 1.75
N ILE A 11 13.63 -6.96 0.75
CA ILE A 11 14.36 -5.69 0.62
C ILE A 11 13.40 -4.53 0.35
N MET A 12 12.44 -4.73 -0.54
CA MET A 12 11.45 -3.69 -0.84
C MET A 12 10.54 -3.45 0.36
N LEU A 13 10.15 -4.50 1.05
CA LEU A 13 9.31 -4.40 2.25
C LEU A 13 9.99 -3.57 3.34
N GLN A 14 11.29 -3.78 3.54
CA GLN A 14 12.07 -2.99 4.49
C GLN A 14 12.12 -1.52 4.10
N SER A 15 12.31 -1.23 2.82
CA SER A 15 12.30 0.15 2.31
C SER A 15 10.96 0.84 2.55
N LEU A 16 9.86 0.15 2.28
CA LEU A 16 8.52 0.70 2.51
C LEU A 16 8.28 0.97 3.99
N LYS A 17 8.71 0.06 4.86
CA LYS A 17 8.61 0.23 6.31
C LYS A 17 9.37 1.46 6.79
N GLU A 18 10.62 1.61 6.36
CA GLU A 18 11.46 2.73 6.76
C GLU A 18 10.87 4.06 6.30
N ASN A 19 10.37 4.12 5.08
CA ASN A 19 9.74 5.34 4.56
C ASN A 19 8.44 5.66 5.30
N ALA A 20 7.62 4.66 5.59
CA ALA A 20 6.39 4.85 6.35
C ALA A 20 6.69 5.37 7.76
N GLN A 21 7.69 4.80 8.42
CA GLN A 21 8.09 5.21 9.76
C GLN A 21 8.67 6.62 9.76
N ASN A 22 9.41 7.01 8.71
CA ASN A 22 9.94 8.37 8.57
C ASN A 22 8.83 9.39 8.32
N ALA A 23 7.84 9.04 7.53
CA ALA A 23 6.72 9.94 7.25
C ALA A 23 5.83 10.13 8.48
N TYR A 24 5.62 9.06 9.24
CA TYR A 24 4.74 9.03 10.41
C TYR A 24 5.41 8.29 11.57
N PRO A 25 6.28 8.98 12.34
CA PRO A 25 7.08 8.32 13.40
C PRO A 25 6.28 7.60 14.47
N TYR A 26 5.04 8.04 14.70
CA TYR A 26 4.17 7.45 15.73
C TYR A 26 3.19 6.43 15.18
N ALA A 27 3.24 6.13 13.88
CA ALA A 27 2.36 5.14 13.28
C ALA A 27 2.77 3.72 13.68
N ASP A 28 1.77 2.84 13.77
CA ASP A 28 2.00 1.41 13.90
C ASP A 28 2.17 0.85 12.49
N VAL A 29 3.40 0.53 12.11
CA VAL A 29 3.73 0.03 10.78
C VAL A 29 3.90 -1.48 10.83
N GLN A 30 3.04 -2.19 10.12
CA GLN A 30 3.06 -3.64 10.01
C GLN A 30 3.46 -4.06 8.61
N THR A 31 4.28 -5.09 8.49
CA THR A 31 4.80 -5.57 7.21
C THR A 31 4.45 -7.03 7.00
N PHE A 32 4.10 -7.37 5.77
CA PHE A 32 3.69 -8.72 5.40
C PHE A 32 4.29 -9.11 4.06
N LEU A 33 4.80 -10.33 3.98
CA LEU A 33 5.30 -10.90 2.74
C LEU A 33 4.18 -11.50 1.87
N ALA A 34 3.02 -11.73 2.48
CA ALA A 34 1.89 -12.35 1.80
C ALA A 34 0.60 -11.57 2.05
N GLU A 35 -0.25 -11.50 1.04
CA GLU A 35 -1.53 -10.79 1.08
C GLU A 35 -2.49 -11.40 2.10
N GLU A 36 -2.49 -12.72 2.24
CA GLU A 36 -3.38 -13.41 3.18
C GLU A 36 -3.14 -12.98 4.62
N SER A 37 -1.87 -12.89 5.02
CA SER A 37 -1.49 -12.46 6.36
C SER A 37 -1.89 -11.00 6.60
N ALA A 38 -1.70 -10.16 5.59
CA ALA A 38 -2.08 -8.75 5.67
C ALA A 38 -3.60 -8.61 5.85
N LEU A 39 -4.38 -9.36 5.09
CA LEU A 39 -5.84 -9.29 5.19
C LEU A 39 -6.32 -9.73 6.56
N GLU A 40 -5.77 -10.81 7.11
CA GLU A 40 -6.10 -11.27 8.46
C GLU A 40 -5.85 -10.19 9.51
N TYR A 41 -4.72 -9.51 9.38
CA TYR A 41 -4.37 -8.40 10.29
C TYR A 41 -5.38 -7.26 10.18
N VAL A 42 -5.68 -6.84 8.94
CA VAL A 42 -6.59 -5.71 8.70
C VAL A 42 -8.02 -6.02 9.18
N GLU A 43 -8.46 -7.25 9.03
CA GLU A 43 -9.78 -7.67 9.52
C GLU A 43 -9.90 -7.53 11.04
N LYS A 44 -8.79 -7.67 11.77
CA LYS A 44 -8.78 -7.56 13.23
C LYS A 44 -8.50 -6.14 13.73
N PHE A 45 -7.58 -5.44 13.08
CA PHE A 45 -7.01 -4.19 13.61
C PHE A 45 -7.26 -2.97 12.73
N GLY A 46 -7.76 -3.18 11.52
CA GLY A 46 -7.96 -2.08 10.59
C GLY A 46 -6.69 -1.63 9.88
N CYS A 47 -6.82 -0.63 9.02
CA CYS A 47 -5.73 -0.09 8.24
C CYS A 47 -6.09 1.30 7.75
N ASP A 48 -5.24 2.28 8.00
CA ASP A 48 -5.42 3.65 7.53
C ASP A 48 -4.70 3.92 6.22
N VAL A 49 -3.52 3.30 6.06
CA VAL A 49 -2.68 3.43 4.86
C VAL A 49 -2.20 2.04 4.46
N LEU A 50 -2.40 1.70 3.21
CA LEU A 50 -1.95 0.44 2.62
C LEU A 50 -0.93 0.71 1.53
N LEU A 51 0.28 0.19 1.70
CA LEU A 51 1.31 0.15 0.66
C LEU A 51 1.33 -1.28 0.12
N CYS A 52 0.94 -1.46 -1.12
CA CYS A 52 0.64 -2.78 -1.67
C CYS A 52 1.24 -2.95 -3.06
N GLU A 53 1.98 -4.05 -3.27
CA GLU A 53 2.53 -4.34 -4.58
C GLU A 53 1.47 -4.89 -5.53
N ILE A 54 1.65 -4.59 -6.81
CA ILE A 54 0.92 -5.24 -7.89
C ILE A 54 1.94 -5.79 -8.86
N ASN A 55 1.95 -7.10 -9.06
CA ASN A 55 2.86 -7.77 -9.99
C ASN A 55 2.06 -8.57 -11.02
N PRO A 56 1.80 -8.01 -12.22
CA PRO A 56 1.15 -8.78 -13.28
C PRO A 56 1.96 -10.03 -13.65
N PRO A 57 1.36 -11.13 -14.06
CA PRO A 57 -0.09 -11.33 -14.23
C PRO A 57 -0.84 -11.65 -12.94
N ARG A 58 -0.16 -11.79 -11.82
CA ARG A 58 -0.77 -12.06 -10.53
C ARG A 58 -1.32 -10.76 -9.95
N LEU A 59 -2.56 -10.78 -9.54
CA LEU A 59 -3.27 -9.58 -9.09
C LEU A 59 -3.68 -9.62 -7.62
N GLU A 60 -2.97 -10.40 -6.81
CA GLU A 60 -3.31 -10.56 -5.41
C GLU A 60 -3.33 -9.22 -4.66
N GLY A 61 -2.37 -8.32 -4.99
CA GLY A 61 -2.33 -7.00 -4.38
C GLY A 61 -3.56 -6.15 -4.70
N LEU A 62 -4.05 -6.23 -5.93
CA LEU A 62 -5.26 -5.52 -6.33
C LEU A 62 -6.48 -6.09 -5.61
N PHE A 63 -6.62 -7.41 -5.54
CA PHE A 63 -7.71 -8.06 -4.83
C PHE A 63 -7.67 -7.76 -3.33
N LEU A 64 -6.47 -7.74 -2.74
CA LEU A 64 -6.30 -7.35 -1.35
C LEU A 64 -6.80 -5.93 -1.12
N ALA A 65 -6.40 -4.99 -1.98
CA ALA A 65 -6.82 -3.59 -1.86
C ALA A 65 -8.33 -3.44 -1.99
N GLU A 66 -8.96 -4.19 -2.89
CA GLU A 66 -10.42 -4.19 -3.02
C GLU A 66 -11.11 -4.63 -1.73
N LYS A 67 -10.62 -5.71 -1.12
CA LYS A 67 -11.17 -6.22 0.14
C LYS A 67 -10.97 -5.24 1.29
N ILE A 68 -9.78 -4.66 1.39
CA ILE A 68 -9.49 -3.68 2.44
C ILE A 68 -10.35 -2.42 2.26
N LYS A 69 -10.61 -2.03 1.02
CA LYS A 69 -11.49 -0.90 0.73
C LYS A 69 -12.93 -1.14 1.21
N THR A 70 -13.39 -2.37 1.20
CA THR A 70 -14.71 -2.69 1.77
C THR A 70 -14.73 -2.61 3.30
N ILE A 71 -13.60 -2.92 3.94
CA ILE A 71 -13.47 -2.82 5.39
C ILE A 71 -13.38 -1.35 5.83
N ASN A 72 -12.56 -0.57 5.13
CA ASN A 72 -12.40 0.87 5.38
C ASN A 72 -12.47 1.64 4.06
N PRO A 73 -13.63 2.20 3.68
CA PRO A 73 -13.77 2.95 2.42
C PRO A 73 -12.85 4.16 2.30
N ARG A 74 -12.30 4.65 3.41
CA ARG A 74 -11.39 5.80 3.43
C ARG A 74 -9.93 5.38 3.59
N VAL A 75 -9.61 4.12 3.34
CA VAL A 75 -8.21 3.68 3.37
C VAL A 75 -7.41 4.39 2.27
N ASN A 76 -6.22 4.84 2.63
CA ASN A 76 -5.29 5.43 1.66
C ASN A 76 -4.46 4.32 1.06
N ILE A 77 -4.65 4.04 -0.23
CA ILE A 77 -3.96 2.96 -0.92
C ILE A 77 -2.86 3.56 -1.79
N ILE A 78 -1.64 3.09 -1.61
CA ILE A 78 -0.51 3.42 -2.47
C ILE A 78 -0.04 2.13 -3.10
N PHE A 79 -0.23 2.00 -4.40
CA PHE A 79 0.22 0.83 -5.14
C PHE A 79 1.68 0.97 -5.54
N VAL A 80 2.42 -0.12 -5.43
CA VAL A 80 3.82 -0.21 -5.85
C VAL A 80 3.91 -1.34 -6.86
N THR A 81 4.37 -1.05 -8.07
CA THR A 81 4.36 -2.00 -9.17
C THR A 81 5.70 -2.07 -9.88
N VAL A 82 5.99 -3.20 -10.52
CA VAL A 82 7.20 -3.35 -11.36
C VAL A 82 7.06 -2.63 -12.70
N CYS A 83 5.84 -2.28 -13.09
CA CYS A 83 5.57 -1.68 -14.41
C CYS A 83 4.65 -0.48 -14.25
N SER A 84 5.03 0.65 -14.89
CA SER A 84 4.24 1.88 -14.85
C SER A 84 3.01 1.83 -15.77
N GLU A 85 3.04 0.98 -16.79
CA GLU A 85 1.91 0.78 -17.68
C GLU A 85 1.18 -0.49 -17.25
N SER A 86 -0.12 -0.38 -17.08
CA SER A 86 -0.89 -1.48 -16.57
C SER A 86 -2.15 -1.70 -17.40
N GLU A 87 -2.36 -2.95 -17.82
CA GLU A 87 -3.64 -3.39 -18.36
C GLU A 87 -4.75 -3.23 -17.33
N HIS A 88 -4.35 -3.09 -16.06
CA HIS A 88 -5.26 -2.99 -14.94
C HIS A 88 -5.46 -1.56 -14.44
N ALA A 89 -5.01 -0.56 -15.22
CA ALA A 89 -5.09 0.84 -14.82
C ALA A 89 -6.53 1.26 -14.44
N LYS A 90 -7.51 0.80 -15.18
CA LYS A 90 -8.91 1.12 -14.88
C LYS A 90 -9.35 0.54 -13.53
N ALA A 91 -8.97 -0.71 -13.24
CA ALA A 91 -9.30 -1.35 -11.97
C ALA A 91 -8.62 -0.65 -10.80
N VAL A 92 -7.36 -0.25 -10.98
CA VAL A 92 -6.60 0.51 -9.99
C VAL A 92 -7.29 1.85 -9.71
N MET A 93 -7.67 2.58 -10.75
CA MET A 93 -8.28 3.90 -10.61
C MET A 93 -9.66 3.86 -9.98
N ARG A 94 -10.40 2.77 -10.16
CA ARG A 94 -11.71 2.58 -9.50
C ARG A 94 -11.60 2.58 -7.99
N LEU A 95 -10.46 2.16 -7.45
CA LEU A 95 -10.23 2.14 -6.01
C LEU A 95 -9.87 3.51 -5.45
N LYS A 96 -9.71 4.51 -6.31
CA LYS A 96 -9.33 5.88 -5.94
C LYS A 96 -8.11 5.88 -5.00
N PRO A 97 -6.96 5.34 -5.47
CA PRO A 97 -5.78 5.27 -4.62
C PRO A 97 -5.23 6.65 -4.31
N SER A 98 -4.49 6.76 -3.22
CA SER A 98 -3.74 7.97 -2.90
C SER A 98 -2.54 8.12 -3.81
N GLY A 99 -1.92 7.01 -4.21
CA GLY A 99 -0.74 7.07 -5.05
C GLY A 99 -0.49 5.78 -5.80
N TYR A 100 0.42 5.91 -6.77
CA TYR A 100 0.82 4.81 -7.64
C TYR A 100 2.30 5.00 -7.97
N LEU A 101 3.13 4.07 -7.53
CA LEU A 101 4.58 4.15 -7.68
C LEU A 101 5.11 2.93 -8.42
N THR A 102 6.23 3.10 -9.13
CA THR A 102 6.98 1.95 -9.62
C THR A 102 7.97 1.50 -8.54
N LYS A 103 8.45 0.25 -8.64
CA LYS A 103 9.46 -0.26 -7.70
C LYS A 103 10.82 0.42 -7.85
N GLU A 104 10.99 1.26 -8.89
CA GLU A 104 12.18 2.08 -9.09
C GLU A 104 12.08 3.44 -8.38
N ALA A 105 10.97 3.73 -7.72
CA ALA A 105 10.76 4.98 -7.02
C ALA A 105 11.86 5.22 -5.96
N THR A 106 12.33 6.46 -5.91
CA THR A 106 13.29 6.87 -4.87
C THR A 106 12.61 6.98 -3.52
N ASN A 107 13.41 7.01 -2.45
CA ASN A 107 12.88 7.25 -1.11
C ASN A 107 12.10 8.57 -1.04
N GLY A 108 12.59 9.61 -1.72
CA GLY A 108 11.89 10.90 -1.77
C GLY A 108 10.52 10.80 -2.42
N GLN A 109 10.41 10.03 -3.51
CA GLN A 109 9.12 9.82 -4.17
C GLN A 109 8.14 9.03 -3.30
N ILE A 110 8.63 8.03 -2.58
CA ILE A 110 7.80 7.25 -1.65
C ILE A 110 7.31 8.14 -0.50
N LEU A 111 8.21 8.95 0.06
CA LEU A 111 7.84 9.88 1.13
C LEU A 111 6.81 10.92 0.66
N ASP A 112 6.97 11.44 -0.55
CA ASP A 112 6.03 12.41 -1.10
C ASP A 112 4.63 11.82 -1.22
N GLU A 113 4.51 10.57 -1.70
CA GLU A 113 3.21 9.91 -1.78
C GLU A 113 2.60 9.68 -0.41
N LEU A 114 3.42 9.29 0.57
CA LEU A 114 2.96 9.09 1.94
C LEU A 114 2.49 10.37 2.61
N ARG A 115 3.03 11.52 2.21
CA ARG A 115 2.66 12.83 2.75
C ARG A 115 1.48 13.49 2.05
N ASN A 116 1.07 12.96 0.89
CA ASN A 116 -0.03 13.49 0.09
C ASN A 116 -1.18 12.50 0.02
N LEU A 117 -1.69 12.10 1.17
CA LEU A 117 -2.75 11.12 1.27
C LEU A 117 -4.10 11.70 0.81
N ARG A 118 -4.90 10.87 0.17
CA ARG A 118 -6.21 11.23 -0.33
C ARG A 118 -7.21 11.50 0.79
N TYR A 119 -7.16 10.69 1.84
CA TYR A 119 -8.06 10.80 2.99
C TYR A 119 -7.28 11.20 4.24
N PRO A 120 -7.80 12.13 5.03
CA PRO A 120 -7.13 12.55 6.27
C PRO A 120 -6.91 11.38 7.23
N VAL A 121 -5.78 11.39 7.91
CA VAL A 121 -5.44 10.43 8.96
C VAL A 121 -5.19 11.18 10.26
N ALA A 122 -5.51 10.51 11.36
CA ALA A 122 -5.31 11.12 12.68
C ALA A 122 -3.87 10.98 13.16
#